data_c995881b6195c80de23f3531e69a4a33
#
_entry.id   c995881b6195c80de23f3531e69a4a33
#
_cell.length_a   1.000
_cell.length_b   1.000
_cell.length_c   1.000
_cell.angle_alpha   90.00
_cell.angle_beta   90.00
_cell.angle_gamma   90.00
#
_symmetry.space_group_name_H-M   'P 1'
#
loop_
_entity.id
_entity.type
_entity.pdbx_description
1 polymer ?
#
loop_
_entity_poly.entity_id
_entity_poly.type
_entity_poly.pdbx_seq_one_letter_code
_entity_poly.pdbx_strand_id
1 'polypeptide(L)'
;MTREFMKSKSKKNFAIITNVNEKFLNELEEKLHFKSDKRIKFVGTVYDQELLKKIRENAYAYFHGHTVGGTNPSLIEALGSTDLNLLVDVGFNKEVAEDCALYWSRKPGSLAKLVDKTDQMNADEIAEMGRKAKKRVAEEYTWDKICGQYEDVFVGK
;
A
#
# COMPACT_ATOMS: atom_id res chain seq x y z
N MET A 1 -7.00 8.42 -3.03
CA MET A 1 -6.86 7.15 -3.75
C MET A 1 -8.15 6.76 -4.47
N THR A 2 -9.30 6.59 -3.81
CA THR A 2 -10.58 6.17 -4.42
C THR A 2 -10.95 6.95 -5.69
N ARG A 3 -10.96 8.30 -5.62
CA ARG A 3 -11.25 9.14 -6.80
C ARG A 3 -10.32 8.87 -7.99
N GLU A 4 -9.05 8.63 -7.72
CA GLU A 4 -8.07 8.36 -8.78
C GLU A 4 -8.22 6.95 -9.34
N PHE A 5 -8.50 5.95 -8.48
CA PHE A 5 -8.80 4.59 -8.93
C PHE A 5 -10.04 4.56 -9.85
N MET A 6 -11.10 5.30 -9.50
CA MET A 6 -12.30 5.40 -10.34
C MET A 6 -12.02 5.96 -11.75
N LYS A 7 -10.96 6.77 -11.92
CA LYS A 7 -10.55 7.29 -13.23
C LYS A 7 -9.73 6.27 -14.05
N SER A 8 -9.22 5.22 -13.42
CA SER A 8 -8.43 4.20 -14.12
C SER A 8 -9.32 3.29 -14.97
N LYS A 9 -8.70 2.67 -15.97
CA LYS A 9 -9.36 1.69 -16.86
C LYS A 9 -9.30 0.26 -16.31
N SER A 10 -8.67 0.06 -15.15
CA SER A 10 -8.54 -1.25 -14.51
C SER A 10 -9.90 -1.92 -14.33
N LYS A 11 -9.95 -3.21 -14.58
CA LYS A 11 -11.14 -4.04 -14.32
C LYS A 11 -11.12 -4.72 -12.95
N LYS A 12 -10.05 -4.52 -12.17
CA LYS A 12 -9.86 -5.10 -10.84
C LYS A 12 -10.71 -4.36 -9.81
N ASN A 13 -11.04 -5.04 -8.71
CA ASN A 13 -11.70 -4.41 -7.58
C ASN A 13 -10.69 -3.67 -6.71
N PHE A 14 -11.12 -2.57 -6.12
CA PHE A 14 -10.39 -1.83 -5.10
C PHE A 14 -11.05 -2.06 -3.74
N ALA A 15 -10.48 -2.97 -2.97
CA ALA A 15 -10.94 -3.30 -1.62
C ALA A 15 -10.36 -2.30 -0.60
N ILE A 16 -11.23 -1.69 0.19
CA ILE A 16 -10.87 -0.73 1.24
C ILE A 16 -11.21 -1.38 2.57
N ILE A 17 -10.17 -1.75 3.32
CA ILE A 17 -10.27 -2.38 4.63
C ILE A 17 -10.02 -1.31 5.67
N THR A 18 -11.06 -0.85 6.32
CA THR A 18 -10.97 0.20 7.34
C THR A 18 -12.25 0.28 8.14
N ASN A 19 -12.12 0.80 9.35
CA ASN A 19 -13.30 1.15 10.15
C ASN A 19 -13.88 2.46 9.66
N VAL A 20 -15.06 2.41 9.04
CA VAL A 20 -15.80 3.59 8.60
C VAL A 20 -17.21 3.56 9.17
N ASN A 21 -17.66 4.68 9.70
CA ASN A 21 -19.05 4.85 10.10
C ASN A 21 -19.90 5.33 8.90
N GLU A 22 -21.21 5.19 9.03
CA GLU A 22 -22.16 5.60 7.98
C GLU A 22 -22.06 7.07 7.60
N LYS A 23 -21.82 7.95 8.57
CA LYS A 23 -21.66 9.39 8.32
C LYS A 23 -20.49 9.63 7.36
N PHE A 24 -19.32 9.03 7.62
CA PHE A 24 -18.17 9.15 6.74
C PHE A 24 -18.44 8.59 5.34
N LEU A 25 -19.11 7.43 5.25
CA LEU A 25 -19.46 6.83 3.95
C LEU A 25 -20.41 7.71 3.15
N ASN A 26 -21.39 8.34 3.81
CA ASN A 26 -22.32 9.25 3.16
C ASN A 26 -21.60 10.51 2.67
N GLU A 27 -20.75 11.14 3.49
CA GLU A 27 -19.94 12.28 3.08
C GLU A 27 -18.99 11.93 1.89
N LEU A 28 -18.45 10.72 1.89
CA LEU A 28 -17.60 10.25 0.81
C LEU A 28 -18.40 10.00 -0.47
N GLU A 29 -19.63 9.44 -0.34
CA GLU A 29 -20.54 9.24 -1.45
C GLU A 29 -20.97 10.57 -2.08
N GLU A 30 -21.36 11.55 -1.26
CA GLU A 30 -21.71 12.90 -1.74
C GLU A 30 -20.57 13.55 -2.54
N LYS A 31 -19.31 13.32 -2.13
CA LYS A 31 -18.13 13.92 -2.76
C LYS A 31 -17.62 13.15 -3.98
N LEU A 32 -17.78 11.85 -4.02
CA LEU A 32 -17.13 10.99 -5.00
C LEU A 32 -18.09 10.19 -5.87
N HIS A 33 -19.33 9.97 -5.42
CA HIS A 33 -20.29 9.07 -6.05
C HIS A 33 -19.71 7.65 -6.27
N PHE A 34 -18.93 7.16 -5.28
CA PHE A 34 -18.15 5.93 -5.42
C PHE A 34 -19.04 4.69 -5.56
N LYS A 35 -20.29 4.73 -5.07
CA LYS A 35 -21.25 3.62 -5.22
C LYS A 35 -21.64 3.35 -6.68
N SER A 36 -21.45 4.34 -7.56
CA SER A 36 -21.64 4.17 -9.00
C SER A 36 -20.57 3.27 -9.65
N ASP A 37 -19.39 3.17 -9.03
CA ASP A 37 -18.29 2.32 -9.51
C ASP A 37 -18.29 0.99 -8.75
N LYS A 38 -18.80 -0.06 -9.39
CA LYS A 38 -18.93 -1.40 -8.80
C LYS A 38 -17.58 -2.03 -8.39
N ARG A 39 -16.45 -1.47 -8.83
CA ARG A 39 -15.11 -1.93 -8.46
C ARG A 39 -14.72 -1.50 -7.04
N ILE A 40 -15.33 -0.44 -6.50
CA ILE A 40 -15.03 0.05 -5.14
C ILE A 40 -15.76 -0.82 -4.12
N LYS A 41 -15.00 -1.43 -3.21
CA LYS A 41 -15.50 -2.34 -2.18
C LYS A 41 -15.04 -1.88 -0.80
N PHE A 42 -15.94 -1.39 0.03
CA PHE A 42 -15.68 -1.20 1.46
C PHE A 42 -15.95 -2.53 2.17
N VAL A 43 -14.90 -3.13 2.72
CA VAL A 43 -14.95 -4.48 3.32
C VAL A 43 -15.23 -4.42 4.82
N GLY A 44 -15.01 -3.25 5.44
CA GLY A 44 -15.06 -3.10 6.89
C GLY A 44 -13.70 -3.37 7.53
N THR A 45 -13.69 -3.52 8.85
CA THR A 45 -12.45 -3.78 9.61
C THR A 45 -12.15 -5.27 9.67
N VAL A 46 -10.90 -5.62 9.45
CA VAL A 46 -10.38 -6.98 9.67
C VAL A 46 -9.45 -6.92 10.88
N TYR A 47 -9.85 -7.54 11.97
CA TYR A 47 -9.06 -7.62 13.22
C TYR A 47 -8.15 -8.86 13.28
N ASP A 48 -8.50 -9.90 12.53
CA ASP A 48 -7.71 -11.11 12.41
C ASP A 48 -6.45 -10.83 11.56
N GLN A 49 -5.29 -10.86 12.20
CA GLN A 49 -4.01 -10.54 11.56
C GLN A 49 -3.61 -11.59 10.51
N GLU A 50 -3.92 -12.85 10.73
CA GLU A 50 -3.67 -13.92 9.75
C GLU A 50 -4.53 -13.74 8.50
N LEU A 51 -5.80 -13.39 8.69
CA LEU A 51 -6.69 -13.07 7.57
C LEU A 51 -6.20 -11.83 6.81
N LEU A 52 -5.79 -10.77 7.53
CA LEU A 52 -5.27 -9.55 6.92
C LEU A 52 -4.00 -9.81 6.11
N LYS A 53 -3.11 -10.65 6.64
CA LYS A 53 -1.91 -11.11 5.93
C LYS A 53 -2.28 -11.87 4.64
N LYS A 54 -3.20 -12.84 4.72
CA LYS A 54 -3.68 -13.58 3.56
C LYS A 54 -4.33 -12.69 2.50
N ILE A 55 -5.08 -11.68 2.92
CA ILE A 55 -5.65 -10.69 1.99
C ILE A 55 -4.54 -9.95 1.24
N ARG A 56 -3.48 -9.52 1.93
CA ARG A 56 -2.32 -8.84 1.31
C ARG A 56 -1.55 -9.78 0.38
N GLU A 57 -1.30 -11.01 0.79
CA GLU A 57 -0.59 -12.03 -0.01
C GLU A 57 -1.32 -12.36 -1.32
N ASN A 58 -2.65 -12.31 -1.31
CA ASN A 58 -3.48 -12.60 -2.48
C ASN A 58 -3.93 -11.33 -3.25
N ALA A 59 -3.55 -10.14 -2.78
CA ALA A 59 -3.84 -8.91 -3.49
C ALA A 59 -2.94 -8.74 -4.71
N TYR A 60 -3.52 -8.32 -5.83
CA TYR A 60 -2.75 -7.93 -7.02
C TYR A 60 -1.78 -6.79 -6.73
N ALA A 61 -2.25 -5.79 -5.96
CA ALA A 61 -1.42 -4.67 -5.54
C ALA A 61 -1.92 -4.09 -4.21
N TYR A 62 -1.02 -3.50 -3.45
CA TYR A 62 -1.32 -2.73 -2.24
C TYR A 62 -1.14 -1.24 -2.51
N PHE A 63 -2.07 -0.43 -2.00
CA PHE A 63 -2.04 1.04 -2.12
C PHE A 63 -1.70 1.68 -0.78
N HIS A 64 -0.65 2.49 -0.75
CA HIS A 64 -0.24 3.24 0.44
C HIS A 64 -0.29 4.75 0.19
N GLY A 65 -1.21 5.43 0.86
CA GLY A 65 -1.48 6.86 0.63
C GLY A 65 -1.14 7.77 1.81
N HIS A 66 -0.39 7.30 2.82
CA HIS A 66 0.00 8.13 3.96
C HIS A 66 1.01 9.20 3.52
N THR A 67 0.73 10.45 3.87
CA THR A 67 1.53 11.62 3.49
C THR A 67 2.16 12.33 4.68
N VAL A 68 1.92 11.83 5.88
CA VAL A 68 2.45 12.35 7.16
C VAL A 68 2.89 11.17 8.01
N GLY A 69 4.00 11.30 8.69
CA GLY A 69 4.55 10.28 9.58
C GLY A 69 5.97 9.88 9.19
N GLY A 70 6.39 8.70 9.60
CA GLY A 70 7.66 8.06 9.30
C GLY A 70 7.43 6.64 8.81
N THR A 71 8.24 5.70 9.27
CA THR A 71 8.10 4.28 8.99
C THR A 71 6.73 3.78 9.46
N ASN A 72 5.91 3.32 8.52
CA ASN A 72 4.55 2.87 8.81
C ASN A 72 4.49 1.35 8.88
N PRO A 73 4.05 0.75 10.01
CA PRO A 73 3.97 -0.71 10.15
C PRO A 73 3.16 -1.38 9.04
N SER A 74 2.01 -0.80 8.64
CA SER A 74 1.19 -1.39 7.59
C SER A 74 1.87 -1.37 6.21
N LEU A 75 2.83 -0.46 5.98
CA LEU A 75 3.65 -0.46 4.77
C LEU A 75 4.66 -1.59 4.81
N ILE A 76 5.35 -1.78 5.95
CA ILE A 76 6.30 -2.90 6.12
C ILE A 76 5.59 -4.25 5.95
N GLU A 77 4.42 -4.41 6.58
CA GLU A 77 3.61 -5.63 6.44
C GLU A 77 3.19 -5.88 4.98
N ALA A 78 2.84 -4.82 4.25
CA ALA A 78 2.47 -4.94 2.84
C ALA A 78 3.67 -5.30 1.96
N LEU A 79 4.83 -4.64 2.15
CA LEU A 79 6.07 -4.98 1.45
C LEU A 79 6.52 -6.42 1.72
N GLY A 80 6.28 -6.92 2.94
CA GLY A 80 6.56 -8.31 3.31
C GLY A 80 5.57 -9.34 2.78
N SER A 81 4.41 -8.91 2.27
CA SER A 81 3.32 -9.81 1.89
C SER A 81 2.89 -9.69 0.43
N THR A 82 2.76 -8.46 -0.09
CA THR A 82 2.21 -8.15 -1.43
C THR A 82 3.35 -7.92 -2.42
N ASP A 83 3.26 -8.52 -3.60
CA ASP A 83 4.31 -8.40 -4.61
C ASP A 83 4.38 -7.02 -5.26
N LEU A 84 3.24 -6.37 -5.47
CA LEU A 84 3.16 -5.05 -6.12
C LEU A 84 2.67 -3.99 -5.14
N ASN A 85 3.52 -3.01 -4.82
CA ASN A 85 3.21 -1.94 -3.88
C ASN A 85 3.20 -0.59 -4.59
N LEU A 86 2.08 0.16 -4.47
CA LEU A 86 1.88 1.46 -5.08
C LEU A 86 1.83 2.53 -3.99
N LEU A 87 2.86 3.34 -3.89
CA LEU A 87 3.06 4.25 -2.77
C LEU A 87 2.94 5.72 -3.21
N VAL A 88 2.38 6.56 -2.36
CA VAL A 88 2.47 8.00 -2.59
C VAL A 88 3.93 8.45 -2.49
N ASP A 89 4.36 9.28 -3.45
CA ASP A 89 5.71 9.80 -3.55
C ASP A 89 5.98 10.85 -2.46
N VAL A 90 6.45 10.37 -1.30
CA VAL A 90 6.95 11.18 -0.17
C VAL A 90 8.22 10.55 0.39
N GLY A 91 9.07 11.37 1.03
CA GLY A 91 10.41 10.98 1.47
C GLY A 91 10.45 9.68 2.27
N PHE A 92 9.64 9.58 3.34
CA PHE A 92 9.65 8.40 4.21
C PHE A 92 9.13 7.12 3.54
N ASN A 93 8.20 7.20 2.58
CA ASN A 93 7.79 6.03 1.81
C ASN A 93 8.90 5.54 0.88
N LYS A 94 9.65 6.49 0.27
CA LYS A 94 10.82 6.16 -0.54
C LYS A 94 11.96 5.57 0.27
N GLU A 95 12.20 6.08 1.46
CA GLU A 95 13.20 5.54 2.37
C GLU A 95 12.88 4.09 2.77
N VAL A 96 11.60 3.81 3.07
CA VAL A 96 11.16 2.47 3.45
C VAL A 96 11.25 1.49 2.28
N ALA A 97 10.74 1.85 1.11
CA ALA A 97 10.55 0.88 0.02
C ALA A 97 11.58 0.99 -1.11
N GLU A 98 12.34 2.09 -1.22
CA GLU A 98 13.33 2.35 -2.26
C GLU A 98 12.84 1.99 -3.68
N ASP A 99 13.52 1.07 -4.39
CA ASP A 99 13.16 0.57 -5.72
C ASP A 99 12.23 -0.66 -5.69
N CYS A 100 11.75 -1.05 -4.49
CA CYS A 100 10.88 -2.21 -4.30
C CYS A 100 9.39 -1.88 -4.52
N ALA A 101 9.04 -0.65 -4.90
CA ALA A 101 7.68 -0.17 -5.07
C ALA A 101 7.56 0.78 -6.26
N LEU A 102 6.34 1.02 -6.71
CA LEU A 102 6.03 2.04 -7.69
C LEU A 102 5.43 3.27 -7.00
N TYR A 103 5.74 4.46 -7.51
CA TYR A 103 5.38 5.71 -6.85
C TYR A 103 4.44 6.56 -7.71
N TRP A 104 3.48 7.17 -7.05
CA TRP A 104 2.57 8.12 -7.67
C TRP A 104 2.59 9.46 -6.93
N SER A 105 2.53 10.54 -7.68
CA SER A 105 2.46 11.89 -7.12
C SER A 105 1.02 12.27 -6.77
N ARG A 106 0.85 13.27 -5.91
CA ARG A 106 -0.48 13.81 -5.54
C ARG A 106 -1.16 14.58 -6.68
N LYS A 107 -0.53 14.72 -7.83
CA LYS A 107 -1.13 15.38 -9.00
C LYS A 107 -2.32 14.57 -9.53
N PRO A 108 -3.43 15.23 -9.89
CA PRO A 108 -4.58 14.55 -10.48
C PRO A 108 -4.17 13.67 -11.68
N GLY A 109 -4.70 12.46 -11.74
CA GLY A 109 -4.41 11.48 -12.79
C GLY A 109 -3.13 10.67 -12.60
N SER A 110 -2.23 11.02 -11.67
CA SER A 110 -0.98 10.29 -11.46
C SER A 110 -1.22 8.85 -11.02
N LEU A 111 -2.07 8.64 -10.00
CA LEU A 111 -2.38 7.29 -9.54
C LEU A 111 -3.20 6.51 -10.57
N ALA A 112 -4.16 7.15 -11.24
CA ALA A 112 -4.93 6.48 -12.29
C ALA A 112 -4.04 5.93 -13.40
N LYS A 113 -3.08 6.74 -13.89
CA LYS A 113 -2.09 6.31 -14.90
C LYS A 113 -1.20 5.19 -14.39
N LEU A 114 -0.80 5.24 -13.12
CA LEU A 114 0.01 4.19 -12.52
C LEU A 114 -0.77 2.87 -12.46
N VAL A 115 -2.04 2.90 -12.06
CA VAL A 115 -2.92 1.72 -12.05
C VAL A 115 -3.04 1.13 -13.46
N ASP A 116 -3.30 1.97 -14.47
CA ASP A 116 -3.38 1.52 -15.86
C ASP A 116 -2.06 0.92 -16.36
N LYS A 117 -0.93 1.47 -15.94
CA LYS A 117 0.40 0.93 -16.25
C LYS A 117 0.61 -0.44 -15.61
N THR A 118 0.24 -0.59 -14.32
CA THR A 118 0.44 -1.87 -13.63
C THR A 118 -0.41 -2.99 -14.23
N ASP A 119 -1.57 -2.69 -14.79
CA ASP A 119 -2.39 -3.69 -15.49
C ASP A 119 -1.74 -4.25 -16.76
N GLN A 120 -0.69 -3.59 -17.28
CA GLN A 120 0.09 -4.04 -18.43
C GLN A 120 1.41 -4.74 -18.04
N MET A 121 1.75 -4.78 -16.75
CA MET A 121 2.96 -5.46 -16.28
C MET A 121 2.80 -6.97 -16.39
N ASN A 122 3.88 -7.65 -16.76
CA ASN A 122 3.88 -9.11 -16.78
C ASN A 122 4.10 -9.70 -15.37
N ALA A 123 3.79 -10.97 -15.21
CA ALA A 123 3.87 -11.65 -13.92
C ALA A 123 5.29 -11.69 -13.36
N ASP A 124 6.31 -11.83 -14.21
CA ASP A 124 7.71 -11.94 -13.80
C ASP A 124 8.21 -10.60 -13.25
N GLU A 125 7.84 -9.47 -13.87
CA GLU A 125 8.15 -8.13 -13.35
C GLU A 125 7.55 -7.91 -11.96
N ILE A 126 6.29 -8.30 -11.78
CA ILE A 126 5.59 -8.17 -10.48
C ILE A 126 6.26 -9.06 -9.43
N ALA A 127 6.54 -10.33 -9.76
CA ALA A 127 7.19 -11.28 -8.88
C ALA A 127 8.59 -10.80 -8.46
N GLU A 128 9.35 -10.21 -9.38
CA GLU A 128 10.67 -9.65 -9.09
C GLU A 128 10.58 -8.48 -8.11
N MET A 129 9.62 -7.59 -8.28
CA MET A 129 9.37 -6.50 -7.33
C MET A 129 9.01 -7.05 -5.95
N GLY A 130 8.13 -8.05 -5.89
CA GLY A 130 7.73 -8.71 -4.65
C GLY A 130 8.91 -9.38 -3.94
N ARG A 131 9.78 -10.07 -4.69
CA ARG A 131 10.98 -10.69 -4.14
C ARG A 131 11.92 -9.65 -3.52
N LYS A 132 12.16 -8.53 -4.20
CA LYS A 132 12.96 -7.42 -3.67
C LYS A 132 12.34 -6.81 -2.41
N ALA A 133 11.04 -6.56 -2.40
CA ALA A 133 10.33 -5.99 -1.26
C ALA A 133 10.41 -6.89 -0.02
N LYS A 134 10.15 -8.19 -0.18
CA LYS A 134 10.24 -9.18 0.90
C LYS A 134 11.66 -9.31 1.45
N LYS A 135 12.67 -9.34 0.55
CA LYS A 135 14.08 -9.35 0.93
C LYS A 135 14.43 -8.12 1.77
N ARG A 136 14.05 -6.91 1.30
CA ARG A 136 14.33 -5.67 2.03
C ARG A 136 13.71 -5.67 3.43
N VAL A 137 12.45 -6.13 3.56
CA VAL A 137 11.81 -6.23 4.88
C VAL A 137 12.57 -7.19 5.80
N ALA A 138 12.98 -8.35 5.29
CA ALA A 138 13.74 -9.34 6.06
C ALA A 138 15.13 -8.86 6.47
N GLU A 139 15.77 -7.98 5.71
CA GLU A 139 17.11 -7.46 5.99
C GLU A 139 17.11 -6.17 6.83
N GLU A 140 16.11 -5.28 6.62
CA GLU A 140 16.13 -3.94 7.20
C GLU A 140 15.16 -3.74 8.36
N TYR A 141 14.06 -4.51 8.42
CA TYR A 141 12.96 -4.27 9.35
C TYR A 141 12.72 -5.46 10.29
N THR A 142 13.80 -6.07 10.79
CA THR A 142 13.74 -7.11 11.82
C THR A 142 13.88 -6.50 13.22
N TRP A 143 13.28 -7.14 14.21
CA TRP A 143 13.43 -6.72 15.59
C TRP A 143 14.90 -6.74 16.03
N ASP A 144 15.67 -7.76 15.65
CA ASP A 144 17.08 -7.87 15.99
C ASP A 144 17.89 -6.68 15.49
N LYS A 145 17.67 -6.28 14.22
CA LYS A 145 18.35 -5.10 13.66
C LYS A 145 17.95 -3.82 14.35
N ILE A 146 16.65 -3.60 14.57
CA ILE A 146 16.14 -2.38 15.20
C ILE A 146 16.60 -2.30 16.65
N CYS A 147 16.51 -3.39 17.43
CA CYS A 147 17.01 -3.44 18.80
C CYS A 147 18.53 -3.18 18.86
N GLY A 148 19.30 -3.80 17.97
CA GLY A 148 20.73 -3.57 17.87
C GLY A 148 21.09 -2.09 17.60
N GLN A 149 20.37 -1.42 16.71
CA GLN A 149 20.55 0.01 16.46
C GLN A 149 20.25 0.87 17.70
N TYR A 150 19.23 0.53 18.48
CA TYR A 150 18.96 1.20 19.75
C TYR A 150 20.07 0.94 20.78
N GLU A 151 20.55 -0.29 20.90
CA GLU A 151 21.67 -0.64 21.78
C GLU A 151 22.93 0.16 21.43
N ASP A 152 23.28 0.27 20.15
CA ASP A 152 24.44 1.06 19.70
C ASP A 152 24.33 2.54 20.10
N VAL A 153 23.14 3.13 19.99
CA VAL A 153 22.90 4.50 20.45
C VAL A 153 23.09 4.63 21.97
N PHE A 154 22.60 3.67 22.76
CA PHE A 154 22.72 3.72 24.23
C PHE A 154 24.14 3.48 24.73
N VAL A 155 24.95 2.68 24.03
CA VAL A 155 26.35 2.41 24.42
C VAL A 155 27.36 3.34 23.74
N GLY A 156 26.89 4.27 22.92
CA GLY A 156 27.72 5.30 22.29
C GLY A 156 28.63 4.78 21.17
N LYS A 157 28.16 3.77 20.43
CA LYS A 157 28.85 3.27 19.23
C LYS A 157 28.39 3.99 17.98
#